data_66fe6a91e67b807b00bc42ed6c8799c2
#
_entry.id   66fe6a91e67b807b00bc42ed6c8799c2
#
_cell.length_a   1.000
_cell.length_b   1.000
_cell.length_c   1.000
_cell.angle_alpha   90.00
_cell.angle_beta   90.00
_cell.angle_gamma   90.00
#
_symmetry.space_group_name_H-M   'P 1'
#
loop_
_entity.id
_entity.type
_entity.pdbx_description
1 polymer ?
#
loop_
_entity_poly.entity_id
_entity_poly.type
_entity_poly.pdbx_seq_one_letter_code
_entity_poly.pdbx_strand_id
1 'polypeptide(L)'
;YQQASSEVRKPAPQPATLRVGVYYSPLFTFRTDLMDVTIERLKNAMPEYAFQVVPLSEFDLTVAAVKHEVDLFVVTSGLYTYLETSGATALAVRKSPQSQDPGKAMGAVFIARADDARITSTSDLRSKRVAALSPQSFAGWIVALGEISNITQYPKNFFGKAYFKDKSGMPIVEAVLNKEVDFGILRTCEFESLVARGLVAPNTIKVVGKKPEDTFACLRSTDLYPDLIFAAQASLSPDIKRRLSAALLSMPMSESGYGWTVGANLSETRHLVERLGYSPTVRMTGPSVMIDRYKYALLIGVLLLAAAVLYSFAVSRTVARRTKKLVEVIDEKSELEKTARIDRERLSQLE
;
A
#
# COMPACT_ATOMS: atom_id res chain seq x y z
N TYR A 1 39.16 -4.85 60.28
CA TYR A 1 39.08 -4.94 58.83
C TYR A 1 37.70 -5.42 58.49
N GLN A 2 36.81 -4.46 58.14
CA GLN A 2 35.49 -4.74 57.55
C GLN A 2 35.64 -4.84 56.04
N GLN A 3 35.40 -6.03 55.49
CA GLN A 3 35.23 -6.23 54.02
C GLN A 3 33.90 -5.67 53.59
N ALA A 4 33.93 -4.60 52.80
CA ALA A 4 32.75 -4.10 52.08
C ALA A 4 32.47 -5.06 50.92
N SER A 5 31.40 -5.83 51.03
CA SER A 5 30.82 -6.61 49.92
C SER A 5 30.29 -5.67 48.87
N SER A 6 30.95 -5.58 47.72
CA SER A 6 30.42 -4.92 46.54
C SER A 6 29.32 -5.80 45.95
N GLU A 7 28.08 -5.52 46.27
CA GLU A 7 26.95 -6.06 45.54
C GLU A 7 27.02 -5.61 44.08
N VAL A 8 27.34 -6.53 43.18
CA VAL A 8 27.23 -6.34 41.73
C VAL A 8 25.73 -6.18 41.43
N ARG A 9 25.29 -4.94 41.24
CA ARG A 9 23.94 -4.65 40.76
C ARG A 9 23.72 -5.42 39.43
N LYS A 10 22.85 -6.44 39.44
CA LYS A 10 22.38 -7.07 38.22
C LYS A 10 21.82 -5.95 37.31
N PRO A 11 22.21 -5.92 36.03
CA PRO A 11 21.59 -4.97 35.07
C PRO A 11 20.08 -5.16 35.10
N ALA A 12 19.34 -4.05 35.16
CA ALA A 12 17.89 -4.07 35.11
C ALA A 12 17.44 -4.80 33.81
N PRO A 13 16.45 -5.67 33.88
CA PRO A 13 15.95 -6.35 32.69
C PRO A 13 15.54 -5.30 31.65
N GLN A 14 16.00 -5.46 30.42
CA GLN A 14 15.59 -4.56 29.32
C GLN A 14 14.08 -4.64 29.15
N PRO A 15 13.38 -3.50 28.97
CA PRO A 15 11.95 -3.48 28.79
C PRO A 15 11.56 -4.29 27.54
N ALA A 16 10.50 -5.09 27.66
CA ALA A 16 9.95 -5.80 26.51
C ALA A 16 9.45 -4.78 25.46
N THR A 17 9.78 -4.97 24.20
CA THR A 17 9.42 -4.02 23.13
C THR A 17 8.07 -4.37 22.54
N LEU A 18 7.16 -3.40 22.50
CA LEU A 18 5.89 -3.44 21.73
C LEU A 18 6.05 -2.60 20.46
N ARG A 19 5.93 -3.22 19.30
CA ARG A 19 6.02 -2.57 18.00
C ARG A 19 4.66 -2.04 17.61
N VAL A 20 4.58 -0.74 17.34
CA VAL A 20 3.34 -0.03 16.97
C VAL A 20 3.39 0.30 15.47
N GLY A 21 2.73 -0.48 14.65
CA GLY A 21 2.55 -0.19 13.23
C GLY A 21 1.59 0.98 13.04
N VAL A 22 2.00 2.02 12.34
CA VAL A 22 1.18 3.20 12.11
C VAL A 22 1.08 3.46 10.61
N TYR A 23 -0.15 3.60 10.12
CA TYR A 23 -0.38 4.02 8.75
C TYR A 23 0.29 5.37 8.50
N TYR A 24 1.22 5.38 7.56
CA TYR A 24 1.96 6.58 7.17
C TYR A 24 1.39 7.18 5.88
N SER A 25 0.99 8.44 5.97
CA SER A 25 0.70 9.28 4.80
C SER A 25 1.45 10.61 4.96
N PRO A 26 2.24 11.04 3.96
CA PRO A 26 3.06 12.26 4.05
C PRO A 26 2.28 13.53 4.33
N LEU A 27 0.99 13.57 4.02
CA LEU A 27 0.12 14.74 4.24
C LEU A 27 -0.72 14.67 5.51
N PHE A 28 -0.72 13.54 6.22
CA PHE A 28 -1.37 13.49 7.52
C PHE A 28 -0.40 13.98 8.59
N THR A 29 -0.60 15.21 9.02
CA THR A 29 -0.04 15.78 10.26
C THR A 29 -0.44 14.99 11.52
N PHE A 30 -1.30 14.00 11.36
CA PHE A 30 -1.69 12.99 12.32
C PHE A 30 -0.54 12.38 13.11
N ARG A 31 0.66 12.30 12.52
CA ARG A 31 1.79 11.64 13.14
C ARG A 31 2.42 12.45 14.28
N THR A 32 2.50 13.76 14.13
CA THR A 32 3.23 14.60 15.09
C THR A 32 2.40 14.98 16.31
N ASP A 33 1.13 15.28 16.12
CA ASP A 33 0.28 15.82 17.18
C ASP A 33 -0.33 14.73 18.07
N LEU A 34 -1.07 13.75 17.49
CA LEU A 34 -1.73 12.73 18.29
C LEU A 34 -0.81 11.55 18.63
N MET A 35 -0.02 11.05 17.66
CA MET A 35 0.74 9.82 17.89
C MET A 35 1.91 9.99 18.82
N ASP A 36 2.63 11.11 18.75
CA ASP A 36 3.76 11.36 19.67
C ASP A 36 3.26 11.46 21.11
N VAL A 37 2.17 12.22 21.32
CA VAL A 37 1.50 12.30 22.65
C VAL A 37 0.97 10.94 23.09
N THR A 38 0.41 10.14 22.16
CA THR A 38 -0.09 8.79 22.45
C THR A 38 1.05 7.88 22.93
N ILE A 39 2.16 7.84 22.20
CA ILE A 39 3.31 7.00 22.55
C ILE A 39 3.93 7.43 23.89
N GLU A 40 4.06 8.73 24.13
CA GLU A 40 4.52 9.25 25.41
C GLU A 40 3.60 8.82 26.56
N ARG A 41 2.29 8.94 26.38
CA ARG A 41 1.31 8.50 27.37
C ARG A 41 1.40 7.00 27.66
N LEU A 42 1.55 6.17 26.63
CA LEU A 42 1.69 4.73 26.77
C LEU A 42 2.98 4.37 27.52
N LYS A 43 4.12 5.03 27.23
CA LYS A 43 5.37 4.85 27.96
C LYS A 43 5.23 5.19 29.45
N ASN A 44 4.53 6.28 29.76
CA ASN A 44 4.30 6.70 31.14
C ASN A 44 3.36 5.75 31.89
N ALA A 45 2.33 5.20 31.21
CA ALA A 45 1.37 4.28 31.81
C ALA A 45 1.91 2.84 31.97
N MET A 46 2.89 2.46 31.15
CA MET A 46 3.45 1.11 31.09
C MET A 46 4.98 1.16 30.94
N PRO A 47 5.70 1.64 31.96
CA PRO A 47 7.16 1.89 31.86
C PRO A 47 8.01 0.60 31.72
N GLU A 48 7.42 -0.56 31.98
CA GLU A 48 8.05 -1.86 31.76
C GLU A 48 8.10 -2.26 30.27
N TYR A 49 7.46 -1.50 29.36
CA TYR A 49 7.48 -1.72 27.92
C TYR A 49 8.16 -0.56 27.19
N ALA A 50 8.96 -0.91 26.18
CA ALA A 50 9.44 0.04 25.19
C ALA A 50 8.47 0.06 23.99
N PHE A 51 8.01 1.23 23.55
CA PHE A 51 7.12 1.37 22.39
C PHE A 51 7.93 1.84 21.18
N GLN A 52 7.98 1.01 20.13
CA GLN A 52 8.68 1.30 18.88
C GLN A 52 7.66 1.58 17.78
N VAL A 53 7.61 2.81 17.28
CA VAL A 53 6.73 3.18 16.16
C VAL A 53 7.35 2.75 14.84
N VAL A 54 6.58 2.01 14.04
CA VAL A 54 6.95 1.53 12.69
C VAL A 54 5.99 2.18 11.69
N PRO A 55 6.43 3.21 10.94
CA PRO A 55 5.61 3.83 9.90
C PRO A 55 5.53 2.91 8.68
N LEU A 56 4.31 2.58 8.25
CA LEU A 56 4.05 1.62 7.18
C LEU A 56 3.01 2.16 6.20
N SER A 57 3.09 1.79 4.93
CA SER A 57 1.99 1.96 3.99
C SER A 57 0.78 1.11 4.42
N GLU A 58 -0.41 1.38 3.91
CA GLU A 58 -1.60 0.58 4.24
C GLU A 58 -1.41 -0.90 3.88
N PHE A 59 -0.73 -1.16 2.77
CA PHE A 59 -0.38 -2.52 2.34
C PHE A 59 0.64 -3.18 3.27
N ASP A 60 1.77 -2.50 3.55
CA ASP A 60 2.81 -3.07 4.41
C ASP A 60 2.32 -3.27 5.84
N LEU A 61 1.44 -2.39 6.32
CA LEU A 61 0.81 -2.52 7.63
C LEU A 61 -0.10 -3.74 7.69
N THR A 62 -0.85 -4.01 6.61
CA THR A 62 -1.65 -5.25 6.51
C THR A 62 -0.76 -6.48 6.58
N VAL A 63 0.35 -6.49 5.84
CA VAL A 63 1.32 -7.60 5.85
C VAL A 63 1.92 -7.78 7.23
N ALA A 64 2.41 -6.69 7.84
CA ALA A 64 3.04 -6.72 9.16
C ALA A 64 2.07 -7.20 10.26
N ALA A 65 0.81 -6.77 10.20
CA ALA A 65 -0.23 -7.21 11.14
C ALA A 65 -0.53 -8.71 10.99
N VAL A 66 -0.72 -9.19 9.75
CA VAL A 66 -0.99 -10.62 9.46
C VAL A 66 0.18 -11.50 9.83
N LYS A 67 1.42 -11.05 9.64
CA LYS A 67 2.64 -11.80 9.99
C LYS A 67 3.07 -11.63 11.45
N HIS A 68 2.31 -10.92 12.27
CA HIS A 68 2.67 -10.60 13.65
C HIS A 68 4.02 -9.88 13.78
N GLU A 69 4.41 -9.08 12.78
CA GLU A 69 5.61 -8.23 12.81
C GLU A 69 5.39 -6.95 13.61
N VAL A 70 4.14 -6.61 13.93
CA VAL A 70 3.73 -5.54 14.84
C VAL A 70 2.77 -6.08 15.90
N ASP A 71 2.86 -5.54 17.12
CA ASP A 71 2.07 -5.97 18.27
C ASP A 71 0.81 -5.13 18.44
N LEU A 72 0.93 -3.85 18.09
CA LEU A 72 -0.13 -2.84 18.09
C LEU A 72 -0.17 -2.19 16.71
N PHE A 73 -1.33 -1.69 16.31
CA PHE A 73 -1.44 -1.01 15.02
C PHE A 73 -2.56 0.03 15.00
N VAL A 74 -2.32 1.11 14.26
CA VAL A 74 -3.29 2.17 14.00
C VAL A 74 -3.68 2.08 12.53
N VAL A 75 -4.93 1.69 12.30
CA VAL A 75 -5.44 1.32 10.96
C VAL A 75 -6.78 1.98 10.68
N THR A 76 -7.15 2.08 9.40
CA THR A 76 -8.50 2.50 9.02
C THR A 76 -9.54 1.49 9.51
N SER A 77 -10.77 1.94 9.76
CA SER A 77 -11.86 1.05 10.17
C SER A 77 -12.11 -0.08 9.16
N GLY A 78 -11.94 0.18 7.86
CA GLY A 78 -12.05 -0.85 6.83
C GLY A 78 -10.97 -1.93 6.92
N LEU A 79 -9.72 -1.56 7.17
CA LEU A 79 -8.65 -2.53 7.38
C LEU A 79 -8.84 -3.29 8.70
N TYR A 80 -9.29 -2.60 9.74
CA TYR A 80 -9.55 -3.25 11.03
C TYR A 80 -10.59 -4.36 10.92
N THR A 81 -11.70 -4.17 10.19
CA THR A 81 -12.71 -5.22 10.01
C THR A 81 -12.15 -6.49 9.38
N TYR A 82 -11.13 -6.37 8.55
CA TYR A 82 -10.40 -7.53 8.03
C TYR A 82 -9.51 -8.19 9.10
N LEU A 83 -8.74 -7.38 9.85
CA LEU A 83 -7.83 -7.90 10.89
C LEU A 83 -8.58 -8.47 12.10
N GLU A 84 -9.78 -7.98 12.38
CA GLU A 84 -10.68 -8.51 13.41
C GLU A 84 -10.97 -10.00 13.19
N THR A 85 -11.10 -10.45 11.94
CA THR A 85 -11.29 -11.87 11.60
C THR A 85 -10.12 -12.76 12.02
N SER A 86 -8.93 -12.19 12.18
CA SER A 86 -7.72 -12.84 12.70
C SER A 86 -7.54 -12.68 14.21
N GLY A 87 -8.57 -12.18 14.92
CA GLY A 87 -8.58 -12.00 16.38
C GLY A 87 -7.97 -10.68 16.86
N ALA A 88 -7.69 -9.73 15.99
CA ALA A 88 -7.28 -8.40 16.42
C ALA A 88 -8.38 -7.74 17.29
N THR A 89 -7.97 -6.99 18.31
CA THR A 89 -8.88 -6.36 19.27
C THR A 89 -8.76 -4.83 19.16
N ALA A 90 -9.87 -4.13 18.91
CA ALA A 90 -9.91 -2.67 18.99
C ALA A 90 -9.74 -2.23 20.45
N LEU A 91 -8.81 -1.32 20.69
CA LEU A 91 -8.54 -0.73 21.99
C LEU A 91 -9.18 0.65 22.13
N ALA A 92 -9.17 1.44 21.06
CA ALA A 92 -9.78 2.76 20.98
C ALA A 92 -10.03 3.16 19.53
N VAL A 93 -10.93 4.12 19.32
CA VAL A 93 -11.22 4.75 18.04
C VAL A 93 -10.78 6.21 18.09
N ARG A 94 -10.22 6.71 16.99
CA ARG A 94 -9.84 8.11 16.89
C ARG A 94 -11.06 9.01 16.89
N LYS A 95 -11.11 9.93 17.85
CA LYS A 95 -12.03 11.06 17.84
C LYS A 95 -11.44 12.18 16.98
N SER A 96 -12.23 12.70 16.06
CA SER A 96 -11.87 13.78 15.15
C SER A 96 -12.55 15.08 15.53
N PRO A 97 -11.91 16.25 15.44
CA PRO A 97 -12.56 17.53 15.66
C PRO A 97 -13.61 17.86 14.58
N GLN A 98 -13.56 17.18 13.42
CA GLN A 98 -14.49 17.38 12.33
C GLN A 98 -15.84 16.66 12.51
N SER A 99 -15.93 15.75 13.50
CA SER A 99 -17.16 15.00 13.77
C SER A 99 -17.43 14.86 15.27
N GLN A 100 -18.68 15.06 15.67
CA GLN A 100 -19.11 14.76 17.03
C GLN A 100 -19.29 13.26 17.26
N ASP A 101 -19.63 12.50 16.22
CA ASP A 101 -19.81 11.04 16.26
C ASP A 101 -18.55 10.33 15.74
N PRO A 102 -17.80 9.62 16.59
CA PRO A 102 -16.62 8.85 16.15
C PRO A 102 -16.95 7.76 15.12
N GLY A 103 -18.22 7.34 15.05
CA GLY A 103 -18.72 6.39 14.05
C GLY A 103 -18.91 7.01 12.66
N LYS A 104 -18.88 8.34 12.56
CA LYS A 104 -19.14 9.11 11.34
C LYS A 104 -18.08 10.18 11.12
N ALA A 105 -16.82 9.80 11.08
CA ALA A 105 -15.69 10.71 11.08
C ALA A 105 -14.82 10.68 9.80
N MET A 106 -15.07 9.73 8.89
CA MET A 106 -14.27 9.56 7.67
C MET A 106 -15.13 9.14 6.49
N GLY A 107 -14.91 9.76 5.33
CA GLY A 107 -15.59 9.44 4.07
C GLY A 107 -14.77 9.87 2.87
N ALA A 108 -15.42 10.00 1.71
CA ALA A 108 -14.81 10.48 0.49
C ALA A 108 -15.56 11.68 -0.09
N VAL A 109 -14.84 12.47 -0.87
CA VAL A 109 -15.37 13.57 -1.66
C VAL A 109 -14.97 13.39 -3.12
N PHE A 110 -15.94 13.51 -4.05
CA PHE A 110 -15.70 13.54 -5.47
C PHE A 110 -15.46 14.98 -5.92
N ILE A 111 -14.36 15.21 -6.59
CA ILE A 111 -13.97 16.54 -7.07
C ILE A 111 -13.86 16.54 -8.60
N ALA A 112 -14.34 17.59 -9.23
CA ALA A 112 -14.17 17.84 -10.66
C ALA A 112 -13.79 19.31 -10.89
N ARG A 113 -13.32 19.63 -12.08
CA ARG A 113 -13.09 21.04 -12.43
C ARG A 113 -14.39 21.82 -12.37
N ALA A 114 -14.33 23.04 -11.85
CA ALA A 114 -15.49 23.92 -11.74
C ALA A 114 -16.12 24.24 -13.11
N ASP A 115 -15.30 24.33 -14.16
CA ASP A 115 -15.70 24.64 -15.54
C ASP A 115 -16.26 23.45 -16.33
N ASP A 116 -16.15 22.22 -15.81
CA ASP A 116 -16.65 21.03 -16.52
C ASP A 116 -18.18 20.86 -16.32
N ALA A 117 -18.95 21.43 -17.25
CA ALA A 117 -20.42 21.33 -17.24
C ALA A 117 -20.96 19.90 -17.46
N ARG A 118 -20.14 18.93 -17.90
CA ARG A 118 -20.54 17.54 -18.16
C ARG A 118 -20.66 16.69 -16.90
N ILE A 119 -20.13 17.19 -15.78
CA ILE A 119 -20.13 16.49 -14.50
C ILE A 119 -20.87 17.36 -13.48
N THR A 120 -22.10 16.99 -13.17
CA THR A 120 -22.99 17.70 -12.24
C THR A 120 -23.46 16.82 -11.11
N SER A 121 -23.54 15.52 -11.34
CA SER A 121 -24.03 14.51 -10.40
C SER A 121 -23.11 13.29 -10.34
N THR A 122 -23.31 12.45 -9.34
CA THR A 122 -22.56 11.18 -9.20
C THR A 122 -22.80 10.24 -10.39
N SER A 123 -23.98 10.29 -11.02
CA SER A 123 -24.31 9.48 -12.19
C SER A 123 -23.46 9.84 -13.41
N ASP A 124 -23.04 11.11 -13.54
CA ASP A 124 -22.23 11.60 -14.66
C ASP A 124 -20.78 11.07 -14.60
N LEU A 125 -20.38 10.48 -13.47
CA LEU A 125 -19.06 9.87 -13.29
C LEU A 125 -18.92 8.51 -14.00
N ARG A 126 -20.01 7.97 -14.55
CA ARG A 126 -19.99 6.71 -15.29
C ARG A 126 -19.05 6.80 -16.49
N SER A 127 -18.16 5.81 -16.62
CA SER A 127 -17.14 5.69 -17.67
C SER A 127 -16.13 6.85 -17.73
N LYS A 128 -16.12 7.75 -16.74
CA LYS A 128 -15.13 8.83 -16.64
C LYS A 128 -13.79 8.33 -16.10
N ARG A 129 -12.71 9.00 -16.51
CA ARG A 129 -11.36 8.75 -15.98
C ARG A 129 -11.28 9.34 -14.59
N VAL A 130 -10.74 8.58 -13.65
CA VAL A 130 -10.67 8.95 -12.23
C VAL A 130 -9.24 8.88 -11.70
N ALA A 131 -8.86 9.86 -10.88
CA ALA A 131 -7.68 9.77 -10.03
C ALA A 131 -8.11 9.49 -8.59
N ALA A 132 -7.41 8.58 -7.91
CA ALA A 132 -7.66 8.20 -6.52
C ALA A 132 -6.35 7.88 -5.80
N LEU A 133 -6.38 7.70 -4.47
CA LEU A 133 -5.17 7.42 -3.69
C LEU A 133 -4.57 6.06 -4.03
N SER A 134 -5.23 5.00 -3.65
CA SER A 134 -4.84 3.63 -3.96
C SER A 134 -6.07 2.73 -3.99
N PRO A 135 -6.00 1.58 -4.66
CA PRO A 135 -7.12 0.63 -4.70
C PRO A 135 -7.47 0.04 -3.33
N GLN A 136 -6.54 0.07 -2.37
CA GLN A 136 -6.71 -0.40 -1.01
C GLN A 136 -7.20 0.70 -0.06
N SER A 137 -7.04 1.97 -0.44
CA SER A 137 -7.40 3.11 0.42
C SER A 137 -8.87 3.09 0.79
N PHE A 138 -9.15 2.93 2.09
CA PHE A 138 -10.53 2.85 2.56
C PHE A 138 -11.32 4.11 2.21
N ALA A 139 -10.94 5.27 2.73
CA ALA A 139 -11.62 6.53 2.43
C ALA A 139 -11.30 7.09 1.03
N GLY A 140 -10.13 6.79 0.47
CA GLY A 140 -9.71 7.29 -0.85
C GLY A 140 -10.22 6.47 -2.04
N TRP A 141 -10.88 5.32 -1.81
CA TRP A 141 -11.39 4.47 -2.89
C TRP A 141 -12.57 3.59 -2.48
N ILE A 142 -12.46 2.80 -1.39
CA ILE A 142 -13.46 1.79 -1.04
C ILE A 142 -14.80 2.43 -0.66
N VAL A 143 -14.78 3.49 0.14
CA VAL A 143 -15.97 4.25 0.50
C VAL A 143 -16.64 4.88 -0.74
N ALA A 144 -15.85 5.36 -1.70
CA ALA A 144 -16.36 5.87 -2.96
C ALA A 144 -17.07 4.78 -3.79
N LEU A 145 -16.49 3.57 -3.87
CA LEU A 145 -17.18 2.42 -4.48
C LEU A 145 -18.46 2.04 -3.75
N GLY A 146 -18.48 2.23 -2.42
CA GLY A 146 -19.68 2.06 -1.59
C GLY A 146 -20.80 2.99 -2.02
N GLU A 147 -20.52 4.26 -2.23
CA GLU A 147 -21.49 5.23 -2.76
C GLU A 147 -22.00 4.83 -4.14
N ILE A 148 -21.09 4.43 -5.03
CA ILE A 148 -21.44 3.97 -6.38
C ILE A 148 -22.29 2.70 -6.35
N SER A 149 -22.15 1.83 -5.34
CA SER A 149 -22.97 0.63 -5.20
C SER A 149 -24.46 0.92 -4.95
N ASN A 150 -24.82 2.15 -4.58
CA ASN A 150 -26.21 2.60 -4.51
C ASN A 150 -26.81 2.88 -5.91
N ILE A 151 -25.96 3.02 -6.93
CA ILE A 151 -26.36 3.35 -8.31
C ILE A 151 -26.27 2.11 -9.22
N THR A 152 -25.36 1.16 -8.93
CA THR A 152 -25.12 -0.01 -9.77
C THR A 152 -24.69 -1.21 -8.97
N GLN A 153 -25.04 -2.42 -9.44
CA GLN A 153 -24.57 -3.69 -8.87
C GLN A 153 -23.07 -3.97 -9.13
N TYR A 154 -22.48 -3.24 -10.09
CA TYR A 154 -21.06 -3.43 -10.48
C TYR A 154 -20.23 -2.17 -10.26
N PRO A 155 -20.05 -1.71 -9.00
CA PRO A 155 -19.39 -0.44 -8.72
C PRO A 155 -17.92 -0.41 -9.18
N LYS A 156 -17.24 -1.55 -9.20
CA LYS A 156 -15.84 -1.65 -9.66
C LYS A 156 -15.68 -1.35 -11.16
N ASN A 157 -16.74 -1.52 -11.95
CA ASN A 157 -16.77 -1.28 -13.40
C ASN A 157 -17.49 0.03 -13.78
N PHE A 158 -17.90 0.81 -12.79
CA PHE A 158 -18.66 2.03 -13.03
C PHE A 158 -17.80 3.13 -13.65
N PHE A 159 -16.63 3.33 -13.13
CA PHE A 159 -15.68 4.30 -13.66
C PHE A 159 -14.98 3.76 -14.91
N GLY A 160 -14.44 4.65 -15.71
CA GLY A 160 -13.53 4.31 -16.79
C GLY A 160 -12.16 3.89 -16.25
N LYS A 161 -11.10 4.45 -16.79
CA LYS A 161 -9.75 4.13 -16.29
C LYS A 161 -9.46 4.84 -14.98
N ALA A 162 -9.03 4.09 -13.95
CA ALA A 162 -8.57 4.61 -12.67
C ALA A 162 -7.04 4.78 -12.67
N TYR A 163 -6.58 5.92 -12.17
CA TYR A 163 -5.17 6.28 -11.97
C TYR A 163 -4.92 6.47 -10.49
N PHE A 164 -4.02 5.68 -9.92
CA PHE A 164 -3.72 5.75 -8.49
C PHE A 164 -2.45 6.57 -8.24
N LYS A 165 -2.54 7.50 -7.29
CA LYS A 165 -1.51 8.53 -6.99
C LYS A 165 -0.91 8.38 -5.57
N ASP A 166 -0.86 7.21 -5.07
CA ASP A 166 -0.34 6.61 -3.81
C ASP A 166 0.06 7.49 -2.60
N LYS A 167 0.22 8.79 -2.69
CA LYS A 167 0.87 9.54 -1.59
C LYS A 167 0.02 10.65 -0.97
N SER A 168 -0.83 11.33 -1.75
CA SER A 168 -1.57 12.49 -1.25
C SER A 168 -2.67 12.94 -2.20
N GLY A 169 -3.57 13.82 -1.70
CA GLY A 169 -4.61 14.42 -2.51
C GLY A 169 -4.12 15.44 -3.54
N MET A 170 -2.98 16.09 -3.32
CA MET A 170 -2.50 17.12 -4.25
C MET A 170 -2.25 16.60 -5.67
N PRO A 171 -1.55 15.47 -5.91
CA PRO A 171 -1.42 14.88 -7.24
C PRO A 171 -2.76 14.49 -7.88
N ILE A 172 -3.79 14.18 -7.08
CA ILE A 172 -5.14 13.93 -7.58
C ILE A 172 -5.77 15.23 -8.10
N VAL A 173 -5.67 16.32 -7.33
CA VAL A 173 -6.15 17.65 -7.72
C VAL A 173 -5.44 18.14 -8.98
N GLU A 174 -4.11 18.00 -9.03
CA GLU A 174 -3.30 18.36 -10.21
C GLU A 174 -3.77 17.57 -11.45
N ALA A 175 -3.97 16.27 -11.34
CA ALA A 175 -4.45 15.46 -12.45
C ALA A 175 -5.85 15.90 -12.97
N VAL A 176 -6.73 16.37 -12.06
CA VAL A 176 -8.04 16.94 -12.42
C VAL A 176 -7.87 18.29 -13.13
N LEU A 177 -7.07 19.19 -12.57
CA LEU A 177 -6.85 20.53 -13.14
C LEU A 177 -6.14 20.47 -14.49
N ASN A 178 -5.15 19.58 -14.64
CA ASN A 178 -4.41 19.35 -15.89
C ASN A 178 -5.21 18.55 -16.94
N LYS A 179 -6.46 18.16 -16.65
CA LYS A 179 -7.32 17.38 -17.56
C LYS A 179 -6.77 15.97 -17.88
N GLU A 180 -5.84 15.45 -17.06
CA GLU A 180 -5.35 14.08 -17.17
C GLU A 180 -6.48 13.08 -16.85
N VAL A 181 -7.36 13.46 -15.91
CA VAL A 181 -8.57 12.74 -15.53
C VAL A 181 -9.77 13.68 -15.56
N ASP A 182 -10.96 13.11 -15.52
CA ASP A 182 -12.20 13.89 -15.57
C ASP A 182 -12.63 14.31 -14.16
N PHE A 183 -12.33 13.48 -13.14
CA PHE A 183 -12.62 13.76 -11.73
C PHE A 183 -11.62 13.05 -10.81
N GLY A 184 -11.63 13.42 -9.53
CA GLY A 184 -10.78 12.84 -8.48
C GLY A 184 -11.58 12.40 -7.27
N ILE A 185 -11.01 11.49 -6.50
CA ILE A 185 -11.53 11.02 -5.22
C ILE A 185 -10.52 11.39 -4.13
N LEU A 186 -10.92 12.25 -3.22
CA LEU A 186 -10.16 12.63 -2.03
C LEU A 186 -10.85 12.07 -0.78
N ARG A 187 -10.09 11.95 0.30
CA ARG A 187 -10.67 11.77 1.63
C ARG A 187 -11.37 13.05 2.06
N THR A 188 -12.39 12.93 2.89
CA THR A 188 -13.04 14.09 3.52
C THR A 188 -12.01 14.96 4.24
N CYS A 189 -12.24 16.27 4.26
CA CYS A 189 -11.40 17.31 4.85
C CYS A 189 -10.04 17.55 4.14
N GLU A 190 -9.67 16.73 3.18
CA GLU A 190 -8.40 16.89 2.46
C GLU A 190 -8.48 18.06 1.46
N PHE A 191 -9.62 18.23 0.78
CA PHE A 191 -9.84 19.36 -0.13
C PHE A 191 -9.79 20.69 0.62
N GLU A 192 -10.49 20.83 1.73
CA GLU A 192 -10.51 22.03 2.56
C GLU A 192 -9.13 22.36 3.13
N SER A 193 -8.38 21.32 3.52
CA SER A 193 -6.99 21.49 3.97
C SER A 193 -6.07 22.03 2.86
N LEU A 194 -6.23 21.55 1.63
CA LEU A 194 -5.47 22.05 0.48
C LEU A 194 -5.81 23.52 0.16
N VAL A 195 -7.09 23.87 0.22
CA VAL A 195 -7.56 25.26 0.04
C VAL A 195 -7.06 26.17 1.16
N ALA A 196 -7.19 25.76 2.41
CA ALA A 196 -6.73 26.54 3.57
C ALA A 196 -5.22 26.81 3.56
N ARG A 197 -4.45 25.90 2.99
CA ARG A 197 -2.99 26.05 2.79
C ARG A 197 -2.61 26.85 1.54
N GLY A 198 -3.60 27.35 0.78
CA GLY A 198 -3.37 28.11 -0.46
C GLY A 198 -2.81 27.26 -1.63
N LEU A 199 -2.86 25.93 -1.54
CA LEU A 199 -2.36 25.01 -2.57
C LEU A 199 -3.36 24.83 -3.72
N VAL A 200 -4.65 25.08 -3.46
CA VAL A 200 -5.73 24.97 -4.44
C VAL A 200 -6.61 26.21 -4.34
N ALA A 201 -6.87 26.86 -5.46
CA ALA A 201 -7.78 28.00 -5.49
C ALA A 201 -9.25 27.50 -5.35
N PRO A 202 -10.05 28.08 -4.44
CA PRO A 202 -11.39 27.57 -4.09
C PRO A 202 -12.33 27.39 -5.28
N ASN A 203 -12.24 28.26 -6.29
CA ASN A 203 -13.17 28.33 -7.43
C ASN A 203 -12.74 27.46 -8.63
N THR A 204 -11.64 26.74 -8.54
CA THR A 204 -11.14 25.90 -9.64
C THR A 204 -11.71 24.48 -9.62
N ILE A 205 -12.17 24.04 -8.46
CA ILE A 205 -12.70 22.69 -8.19
C ILE A 205 -14.12 22.81 -7.63
N LYS A 206 -14.98 21.90 -8.04
CA LYS A 206 -16.32 21.69 -7.46
C LYS A 206 -16.43 20.30 -6.86
N VAL A 207 -17.29 20.16 -5.85
CA VAL A 207 -17.67 18.87 -5.25
C VAL A 207 -18.85 18.31 -6.02
N VAL A 208 -18.74 17.05 -6.44
CA VAL A 208 -19.77 16.31 -7.19
C VAL A 208 -20.54 15.41 -6.23
N GLY A 209 -21.87 15.39 -6.34
CA GLY A 209 -22.72 14.57 -5.48
C GLY A 209 -22.61 14.95 -4.00
N LYS A 210 -22.49 16.25 -3.72
CA LYS A 210 -22.43 16.77 -2.35
C LYS A 210 -23.61 16.28 -1.52
N LYS A 211 -23.32 15.60 -0.40
CA LYS A 211 -24.33 15.22 0.57
C LYS A 211 -24.83 16.45 1.33
N PRO A 212 -26.07 16.41 1.86
CA PRO A 212 -26.59 17.49 2.70
C PRO A 212 -25.64 17.84 3.86
N GLU A 213 -25.70 19.09 4.29
CA GLU A 213 -24.97 19.57 5.44
C GLU A 213 -25.52 18.92 6.70
N ASP A 214 -24.62 18.46 7.55
CA ASP A 214 -24.92 17.87 8.85
C ASP A 214 -23.89 18.35 9.89
N THR A 215 -23.71 17.60 10.96
CA THR A 215 -22.75 17.92 12.02
C THR A 215 -21.29 17.65 11.64
N PHE A 216 -21.03 17.15 10.42
CA PHE A 216 -19.67 16.91 9.92
C PHE A 216 -19.12 18.18 9.27
N ALA A 217 -17.95 18.62 9.70
CA ALA A 217 -17.42 19.93 9.35
C ALA A 217 -16.92 20.08 7.90
N CYS A 218 -16.73 18.98 7.16
CA CYS A 218 -16.14 19.01 5.83
C CYS A 218 -17.13 18.56 4.74
N LEU A 219 -16.86 18.94 3.49
CA LEU A 219 -17.62 18.48 2.34
C LEU A 219 -17.45 16.97 2.14
N ARG A 220 -18.52 16.32 1.73
CA ARG A 220 -18.52 14.88 1.44
C ARG A 220 -19.45 14.53 0.30
N SER A 221 -19.12 13.47 -0.41
CA SER A 221 -19.96 12.89 -1.47
C SER A 221 -20.48 11.51 -1.09
N THR A 222 -20.03 10.96 0.04
CA THR A 222 -20.36 9.60 0.51
C THR A 222 -20.91 9.61 1.91
N ASP A 223 -21.41 8.47 2.35
CA ASP A 223 -21.65 8.22 3.77
C ASP A 223 -20.33 8.26 4.55
N LEU A 224 -20.45 8.40 5.87
CA LEU A 224 -19.34 8.50 6.81
C LEU A 224 -19.19 7.21 7.60
N TYR A 225 -17.95 6.88 7.94
CA TYR A 225 -17.55 5.69 8.66
C TYR A 225 -16.64 6.05 9.83
N PRO A 226 -16.43 5.13 10.78
CA PRO A 226 -15.45 5.32 11.84
C PRO A 226 -14.06 5.60 11.28
N ASP A 227 -13.33 6.44 11.97
CA ASP A 227 -11.97 6.84 11.59
C ASP A 227 -10.93 5.74 11.91
N LEU A 228 -9.74 6.11 12.37
CA LEU A 228 -8.69 5.16 12.69
C LEU A 228 -9.01 4.39 13.98
N ILE A 229 -8.64 3.12 13.96
CA ILE A 229 -8.74 2.21 15.09
C ILE A 229 -7.33 1.96 15.63
N PHE A 230 -7.12 2.20 16.93
CA PHE A 230 -5.96 1.68 17.63
C PHE A 230 -6.29 0.25 18.07
N ALA A 231 -5.55 -0.71 17.59
CA ALA A 231 -5.84 -2.12 17.81
C ALA A 231 -4.60 -2.90 18.27
N ALA A 232 -4.84 -4.05 18.85
CA ALA A 232 -3.82 -4.97 19.35
C ALA A 232 -3.95 -6.34 18.70
N GLN A 233 -2.82 -7.04 18.56
CA GLN A 233 -2.77 -8.43 18.13
C GLN A 233 -3.53 -9.35 19.08
N ALA A 234 -4.04 -10.46 18.54
CA ALA A 234 -4.69 -11.52 19.32
C ALA A 234 -3.78 -12.06 20.42
N SER A 235 -2.48 -12.17 20.15
CA SER A 235 -1.46 -12.73 21.02
C SER A 235 -1.17 -11.92 22.29
N LEU A 236 -1.51 -10.62 22.32
CA LEU A 236 -1.31 -9.82 23.54
C LEU A 236 -2.32 -10.22 24.63
N SER A 237 -1.83 -10.31 25.87
CA SER A 237 -2.66 -10.71 27.00
C SER A 237 -3.81 -9.74 27.25
N PRO A 238 -4.95 -10.21 27.78
CA PRO A 238 -6.10 -9.34 28.11
C PRO A 238 -5.73 -8.22 29.06
N ASP A 239 -4.81 -8.44 30.02
CA ASP A 239 -4.37 -7.40 30.96
C ASP A 239 -3.59 -6.28 30.25
N ILE A 240 -2.66 -6.60 29.35
CA ILE A 240 -1.97 -5.61 28.53
C ILE A 240 -2.96 -4.80 27.71
N LYS A 241 -3.92 -5.46 27.03
CA LYS A 241 -4.97 -4.79 26.25
C LYS A 241 -5.81 -3.84 27.08
N ARG A 242 -6.23 -4.27 28.28
CA ARG A 242 -6.99 -3.45 29.24
C ARG A 242 -6.21 -2.21 29.67
N ARG A 243 -4.93 -2.36 30.01
CA ARG A 243 -4.06 -1.25 30.42
C ARG A 243 -3.82 -0.26 29.30
N LEU A 244 -3.57 -0.75 28.08
CA LEU A 244 -3.44 0.09 26.88
C LEU A 244 -4.71 0.88 26.61
N SER A 245 -5.90 0.23 26.64
CA SER A 245 -7.18 0.93 26.46
C SER A 245 -7.39 2.00 27.54
N ALA A 246 -7.13 1.70 28.80
CA ALA A 246 -7.25 2.66 29.89
C ALA A 246 -6.34 3.89 29.68
N ALA A 247 -5.09 3.66 29.24
CA ALA A 247 -4.16 4.73 28.96
C ALA A 247 -4.61 5.60 27.78
N LEU A 248 -5.08 5.00 26.69
CA LEU A 248 -5.61 5.71 25.52
C LEU A 248 -6.84 6.55 25.86
N LEU A 249 -7.83 5.96 26.53
CA LEU A 249 -9.10 6.60 26.84
C LEU A 249 -9.00 7.70 27.92
N SER A 250 -7.94 7.67 28.74
CA SER A 250 -7.65 8.72 29.73
C SER A 250 -6.84 9.89 29.18
N MET A 251 -6.45 9.86 27.89
CA MET A 251 -5.71 10.95 27.28
C MET A 251 -6.58 12.19 27.06
N PRO A 252 -6.06 13.40 27.30
CA PRO A 252 -6.70 14.61 26.84
C PRO A 252 -6.69 14.67 25.30
N MET A 253 -7.54 15.53 24.74
CA MET A 253 -7.47 15.85 23.31
C MET A 253 -6.13 16.51 22.98
N SER A 254 -5.60 16.23 21.79
CA SER A 254 -4.42 16.91 21.29
C SER A 254 -4.71 18.39 20.96
N GLU A 255 -3.67 19.18 20.71
CA GLU A 255 -3.81 20.60 20.35
C GLU A 255 -4.67 20.80 19.09
N SER A 256 -4.58 19.88 18.13
CA SER A 256 -5.42 19.88 16.91
C SER A 256 -6.82 19.28 17.13
N GLY A 257 -7.19 18.92 18.36
CA GLY A 257 -8.51 18.43 18.73
C GLY A 257 -8.76 16.94 18.44
N TYR A 258 -7.72 16.16 18.13
CA TYR A 258 -7.81 14.72 18.03
C TYR A 258 -7.61 14.03 19.38
N GLY A 259 -8.18 12.85 19.53
CA GLY A 259 -8.02 12.03 20.75
C GLY A 259 -8.47 10.60 20.52
N TRP A 260 -8.53 9.84 21.59
CA TRP A 260 -9.02 8.48 21.60
C TRP A 260 -10.31 8.37 22.38
N THR A 261 -11.24 7.56 21.90
CA THR A 261 -12.54 7.32 22.55
C THR A 261 -12.91 5.85 22.48
N VAL A 262 -13.99 5.49 23.17
CA VAL A 262 -14.55 4.14 23.12
C VAL A 262 -14.94 3.74 21.69
N GLY A 263 -15.05 2.43 21.47
CA GLY A 263 -15.32 1.86 20.15
C GLY A 263 -16.57 2.43 19.48
N ALA A 264 -16.47 2.72 18.19
CA ALA A 264 -17.60 3.04 17.35
C ALA A 264 -18.27 1.76 16.82
N ASN A 265 -19.53 1.87 16.43
CA ASN A 265 -20.21 0.79 15.74
C ASN A 265 -19.59 0.57 14.35
N LEU A 266 -19.06 -0.63 14.09
CA LEU A 266 -18.39 -1.01 12.85
C LEU A 266 -19.31 -1.78 11.89
N SER A 267 -20.61 -1.93 12.19
CA SER A 267 -21.52 -2.72 11.37
C SER A 267 -21.60 -2.21 9.93
N GLU A 268 -21.75 -0.90 9.75
CA GLU A 268 -21.80 -0.29 8.41
C GLU A 268 -20.48 -0.47 7.65
N THR A 269 -19.34 -0.35 8.34
CA THR A 269 -18.03 -0.62 7.73
C THR A 269 -17.93 -2.08 7.27
N ARG A 270 -18.38 -3.01 8.10
CA ARG A 270 -18.36 -4.46 7.78
C ARG A 270 -19.27 -4.76 6.59
N HIS A 271 -20.49 -4.26 6.59
CA HIS A 271 -21.42 -4.40 5.47
C HIS A 271 -20.87 -3.83 4.16
N LEU A 272 -20.20 -2.66 4.22
CA LEU A 272 -19.55 -2.07 3.05
C LEU A 272 -18.46 -2.98 2.50
N VAL A 273 -17.57 -3.43 3.37
CA VAL A 273 -16.41 -4.28 3.03
C VAL A 273 -16.88 -5.61 2.44
N GLU A 274 -17.87 -6.26 3.05
CA GLU A 274 -18.46 -7.51 2.58
C GLU A 274 -19.17 -7.35 1.22
N ARG A 275 -20.02 -6.33 1.08
CA ARG A 275 -20.75 -6.04 -0.15
C ARG A 275 -19.82 -5.80 -1.35
N LEU A 276 -18.70 -5.14 -1.13
CA LEU A 276 -17.71 -4.88 -2.17
C LEU A 276 -16.74 -6.04 -2.40
N GLY A 277 -16.79 -7.10 -1.57
CA GLY A 277 -15.80 -8.17 -1.58
C GLY A 277 -14.38 -7.59 -1.41
N TYR A 278 -14.24 -6.63 -0.48
CA TYR A 278 -12.93 -6.05 -0.19
C TYR A 278 -12.11 -7.02 0.64
N SER A 279 -10.96 -7.39 0.11
CA SER A 279 -9.94 -8.12 0.87
C SER A 279 -8.59 -7.48 0.59
N PRO A 280 -7.94 -6.91 1.59
CA PRO A 280 -6.62 -6.30 1.41
C PRO A 280 -5.55 -7.31 1.03
N THR A 281 -5.79 -8.61 1.25
CA THR A 281 -4.85 -9.71 0.95
C THR A 281 -4.95 -10.25 -0.47
N VAL A 282 -6.08 -10.06 -1.17
CA VAL A 282 -6.27 -10.63 -2.52
C VAL A 282 -5.24 -10.12 -3.54
N ARG A 283 -4.57 -9.00 -3.26
CA ARG A 283 -3.48 -8.48 -4.11
C ARG A 283 -2.08 -8.91 -3.68
N MET A 284 -1.90 -9.63 -2.57
CA MET A 284 -0.60 -10.24 -2.23
C MET A 284 -0.15 -11.31 -3.25
N THR A 285 -1.06 -11.78 -4.10
CA THR A 285 -0.82 -12.81 -5.12
C THR A 285 -0.88 -12.28 -6.56
N GLY A 286 -1.09 -10.99 -6.76
CA GLY A 286 -1.13 -10.39 -8.10
C GLY A 286 0.25 -10.37 -8.78
N PRO A 287 0.32 -10.57 -10.12
CA PRO A 287 1.57 -10.58 -10.86
C PRO A 287 2.44 -9.33 -10.64
N SER A 288 1.83 -8.16 -10.46
CA SER A 288 2.53 -6.89 -10.23
C SER A 288 3.30 -6.85 -8.91
N VAL A 289 2.75 -7.44 -7.84
CA VAL A 289 3.41 -7.49 -6.52
C VAL A 289 4.54 -8.51 -6.52
N MET A 290 4.36 -9.65 -7.21
CA MET A 290 5.45 -10.60 -7.44
C MET A 290 6.58 -9.97 -8.26
N ILE A 291 6.25 -9.21 -9.30
CA ILE A 291 7.25 -8.52 -10.13
C ILE A 291 8.05 -7.51 -9.30
N ASP A 292 7.40 -6.70 -8.46
CA ASP A 292 8.09 -5.71 -7.62
C ASP A 292 8.97 -6.37 -6.54
N ARG A 293 8.52 -7.47 -5.96
CA ARG A 293 9.28 -8.21 -4.95
C ARG A 293 10.48 -8.96 -5.55
N TYR A 294 10.34 -9.45 -6.78
CA TYR A 294 11.37 -10.28 -7.44
C TYR A 294 12.02 -9.58 -8.63
N LYS A 295 11.82 -8.28 -8.83
CA LYS A 295 12.36 -7.52 -9.99
C LYS A 295 13.86 -7.72 -10.21
N TYR A 296 14.65 -7.75 -9.15
CA TYR A 296 16.09 -8.00 -9.26
C TYR A 296 16.40 -9.46 -9.61
N ALA A 297 15.67 -10.41 -9.03
CA ALA A 297 15.83 -11.83 -9.36
C ALA A 297 15.38 -12.12 -10.81
N LEU A 298 14.29 -11.51 -11.26
CA LEU A 298 13.84 -11.59 -12.65
C LEU A 298 14.85 -10.96 -13.62
N LEU A 299 15.41 -9.80 -13.27
CA LEU A 299 16.44 -9.13 -14.06
C LEU A 299 17.69 -10.00 -14.17
N ILE A 300 18.15 -10.59 -13.09
CA ILE A 300 19.28 -11.54 -13.09
C ILE A 300 18.94 -12.78 -13.95
N GLY A 301 17.74 -13.32 -13.83
CA GLY A 301 17.31 -14.46 -14.66
C GLY A 301 17.30 -14.14 -16.15
N VAL A 302 16.80 -12.97 -16.54
CA VAL A 302 16.84 -12.51 -17.95
C VAL A 302 18.27 -12.32 -18.44
N LEU A 303 19.16 -11.73 -17.62
CA LEU A 303 20.57 -11.57 -17.99
C LEU A 303 21.29 -12.91 -18.17
N LEU A 304 21.03 -13.88 -17.29
CA LEU A 304 21.60 -15.23 -17.41
C LEU A 304 21.10 -15.94 -18.67
N LEU A 305 19.80 -15.80 -18.99
CA LEU A 305 19.22 -16.36 -20.22
C LEU A 305 19.85 -15.73 -21.47
N ALA A 306 20.00 -14.42 -21.48
CA ALA A 306 20.65 -13.70 -22.55
C ALA A 306 22.13 -14.15 -22.75
N ALA A 307 22.87 -14.30 -21.63
CA ALA A 307 24.24 -14.80 -21.65
C ALA A 307 24.33 -16.23 -22.21
N ALA A 308 23.39 -17.13 -21.80
CA ALA A 308 23.33 -18.49 -22.32
C ALA A 308 23.05 -18.55 -23.83
N VAL A 309 22.14 -17.69 -24.32
CA VAL A 309 21.83 -17.57 -25.76
C VAL A 309 23.05 -17.07 -26.52
N LEU A 310 23.74 -16.03 -26.02
CA LEU A 310 24.94 -15.50 -26.63
C LEU A 310 26.08 -16.55 -26.67
N TYR A 311 26.25 -17.29 -25.56
CA TYR A 311 27.20 -18.38 -25.47
C TYR A 311 26.89 -19.49 -26.47
N SER A 312 25.63 -19.94 -26.54
CA SER A 312 25.20 -20.94 -27.54
C SER A 312 25.48 -20.50 -28.97
N PHE A 313 25.22 -19.23 -29.27
CA PHE A 313 25.50 -18.67 -30.60
C PHE A 313 27.01 -18.59 -30.90
N ALA A 314 27.82 -18.23 -29.91
CA ALA A 314 29.30 -18.22 -30.08
C ALA A 314 29.85 -19.63 -30.28
N VAL A 315 29.34 -20.61 -29.52
CA VAL A 315 29.73 -22.03 -29.71
C VAL A 315 29.31 -22.55 -31.07
N SER A 316 28.08 -22.29 -31.50
CA SER A 316 27.59 -22.67 -32.84
C SER A 316 28.45 -22.10 -33.96
N ARG A 317 28.84 -20.81 -33.88
CA ARG A 317 29.75 -20.19 -34.85
C ARG A 317 31.15 -20.84 -34.86
N THR A 318 31.66 -21.17 -33.66
CA THR A 318 32.99 -21.79 -33.54
C THR A 318 32.98 -23.21 -34.09
N VAL A 319 31.92 -23.99 -33.80
CA VAL A 319 31.72 -25.33 -34.36
C VAL A 319 31.60 -25.25 -35.88
N ALA A 320 30.75 -24.37 -36.41
CA ALA A 320 30.58 -24.20 -37.87
C ALA A 320 31.91 -23.85 -38.59
N ARG A 321 32.74 -22.96 -37.98
CA ARG A 321 34.06 -22.62 -38.51
C ARG A 321 35.03 -23.80 -38.49
N ARG A 322 35.04 -24.60 -37.41
CA ARG A 322 35.87 -25.80 -37.30
C ARG A 322 35.44 -26.88 -38.28
N THR A 323 34.13 -27.11 -38.43
CA THR A 323 33.57 -28.07 -39.37
C THR A 323 33.92 -27.70 -40.80
N LYS A 324 33.81 -26.40 -41.15
CA LYS A 324 34.21 -25.95 -42.52
C LYS A 324 35.68 -26.20 -42.80
N LYS A 325 36.58 -25.89 -41.85
CA LYS A 325 38.04 -26.20 -42.02
C LYS A 325 38.29 -27.69 -42.12
N LEU A 326 37.56 -28.54 -41.37
CA LEU A 326 37.71 -29.98 -41.41
C LEU A 326 37.28 -30.53 -42.80
N VAL A 327 36.19 -30.02 -43.36
CA VAL A 327 35.73 -30.37 -44.71
C VAL A 327 36.76 -29.96 -45.75
N GLU A 328 37.33 -28.77 -45.71
CA GLU A 328 38.38 -28.30 -46.61
C GLU A 328 39.61 -29.23 -46.58
N VAL A 329 40.07 -29.63 -45.37
CA VAL A 329 41.22 -30.55 -45.21
C VAL A 329 40.87 -31.95 -45.71
N ILE A 330 39.66 -32.46 -45.56
CA ILE A 330 39.23 -33.75 -46.08
C ILE A 330 39.19 -33.73 -47.62
N ASP A 331 38.65 -32.66 -48.21
CA ASP A 331 38.62 -32.48 -49.68
C ASP A 331 40.02 -32.41 -50.25
N GLU A 332 40.91 -31.63 -49.64
CA GLU A 332 42.32 -31.54 -50.04
C GLU A 332 43.03 -32.92 -50.00
N LYS A 333 42.80 -33.66 -48.89
CA LYS A 333 43.34 -35.01 -48.74
C LYS A 333 42.81 -35.98 -49.82
N SER A 334 41.50 -35.89 -50.13
CA SER A 334 40.83 -36.74 -51.12
C SER A 334 41.38 -36.46 -52.52
N GLU A 335 41.66 -35.21 -52.86
CA GLU A 335 42.29 -34.86 -54.13
C GLU A 335 43.77 -35.35 -54.28
N LEU A 336 44.52 -35.26 -53.15
CA LEU A 336 45.86 -35.82 -53.07
C LEU A 336 45.86 -37.37 -53.26
N GLU A 337 44.95 -38.07 -52.66
CA GLU A 337 44.80 -39.52 -52.82
C GLU A 337 44.40 -39.92 -54.24
N LYS A 338 43.52 -39.14 -54.89
CA LYS A 338 43.17 -39.36 -56.31
C LYS A 338 44.37 -39.20 -57.22
N THR A 339 45.18 -38.11 -57.01
CA THR A 339 46.37 -37.83 -57.79
C THR A 339 47.41 -38.94 -57.60
N ALA A 340 47.63 -39.36 -56.34
CA ALA A 340 48.54 -40.44 -56.02
C ALA A 340 48.15 -41.81 -56.66
N ARG A 341 46.81 -42.03 -56.76
CA ARG A 341 46.26 -43.25 -57.39
C ARG A 341 46.53 -43.21 -58.92
N ILE A 342 46.29 -42.08 -59.58
CA ILE A 342 46.53 -41.88 -61.00
C ILE A 342 48.03 -42.09 -61.35
N ASP A 343 48.89 -41.53 -60.47
CA ASP A 343 50.35 -41.70 -60.70
C ASP A 343 50.82 -43.15 -60.51
N ARG A 344 50.25 -43.93 -59.60
CA ARG A 344 50.50 -45.37 -59.43
C ARG A 344 50.04 -46.14 -60.66
N GLU A 345 48.83 -45.83 -61.17
CA GLU A 345 48.32 -46.47 -62.38
C GLU A 345 49.18 -46.19 -63.62
N ARG A 346 49.71 -44.94 -63.74
CA ARG A 346 50.63 -44.57 -64.77
C ARG A 346 51.96 -45.33 -64.66
N LEU A 347 52.50 -45.45 -63.44
CA LEU A 347 53.74 -46.21 -63.23
C LEU A 347 53.59 -47.71 -63.55
N SER A 348 52.46 -48.30 -63.24
CA SER A 348 52.17 -49.71 -63.54
C SER A 348 51.91 -50.04 -65.02
N GLN A 349 51.74 -48.99 -65.87
CA GLN A 349 51.63 -49.14 -67.34
C GLN A 349 52.97 -48.97 -68.06
N LEU A 350 54.02 -48.59 -67.33
CA LEU A 350 55.38 -48.39 -67.87
C LEU A 350 56.34 -49.53 -67.57
N GLU A 351 55.93 -50.54 -66.74
CA GLU A 351 56.55 -51.84 -66.53
C GLU A 351 55.89 -52.88 -67.46
#